data_8964ec71aad60b4e3656c943c543beb5
#
_entry.id   8964ec71aad60b4e3656c943c543beb5
#
_cell.length_a   1.000
_cell.length_b   1.000
_cell.length_c   1.000
_cell.angle_alpha   90.00
_cell.angle_beta   90.00
_cell.angle_gamma   90.00
#
_symmetry.space_group_name_H-M   'P 1'
#
loop_
_entity.id
_entity.type
_entity.pdbx_description
1 polymer ?
#
loop_
_entity_poly.entity_id
_entity_poly.type
_entity_poly.pdbx_seq_one_letter_code
_entity_poly.pdbx_strand_id
1 'polypeptide(L)'
;MSIGTKILNKIVSLAQATGGQVEGNKDVTDEMKNLARTTAEEGVVMLKNDGALPLSESDVVAVFGRVQNDWFYVGYGSGGDVKPPYKVNLIKGLENEGVKIDETLKKIYADWSVKNVPYEGFWGHWPFHFDEMPLSDKVVGEAAKRANKAIVVIGR
;
A
#
# COMPACT_ATOMS: atom_id res chain seq x y z
N MET A 1 6.71 6.64 19.39
CA MET A 1 6.55 5.25 19.93
C MET A 1 7.58 5.05 21.04
N SER A 2 7.15 4.59 22.22
CA SER A 2 8.11 4.35 23.32
C SER A 2 9.01 3.16 23.01
N ILE A 3 10.23 3.15 23.58
CA ILE A 3 11.18 2.03 23.45
C ILE A 3 10.54 0.72 23.94
N GLY A 4 9.74 0.78 25.01
CA GLY A 4 9.02 -0.37 25.55
C GLY A 4 8.02 -0.98 24.56
N THR A 5 7.28 -0.16 23.81
CA THR A 5 6.33 -0.65 22.78
C THR A 5 7.07 -1.36 21.64
N LYS A 6 8.22 -0.83 21.21
CA LYS A 6 9.04 -1.48 20.16
C LYS A 6 9.58 -2.84 20.60
N ILE A 7 10.05 -2.94 21.84
CA ILE A 7 10.56 -4.19 22.41
C ILE A 7 9.43 -5.21 22.54
N LEU A 8 8.29 -4.81 23.03
CA LEU A 8 7.14 -5.69 23.23
C LEU A 8 6.60 -6.21 21.90
N ASN A 9 6.43 -5.34 20.88
CA ASN A 9 6.03 -5.76 19.55
C ASN A 9 7.04 -6.75 18.93
N LYS A 10 8.34 -6.53 19.18
CA LYS A 10 9.36 -7.45 18.71
C LYS A 10 9.30 -8.81 19.41
N ILE A 11 9.00 -8.83 20.71
CA ILE A 11 8.84 -10.08 21.48
C ILE A 11 7.59 -10.83 21.00
N VAL A 12 6.45 -10.14 20.84
CA VAL A 12 5.20 -10.74 20.35
C VAL A 12 5.40 -11.29 18.94
N SER A 13 6.00 -10.52 18.05
CA SER A 13 6.31 -10.97 16.68
C SER A 13 7.26 -12.18 16.65
N LEU A 14 8.23 -12.24 17.59
CA LEU A 14 9.14 -13.38 17.71
C LEU A 14 8.41 -14.64 18.24
N ALA A 15 7.54 -14.46 19.24
CA ALA A 15 6.76 -15.55 19.80
C ALA A 15 5.76 -16.14 18.76
N GLN A 16 5.15 -15.28 17.95
CA GLN A 16 4.28 -15.72 16.85
C GLN A 16 5.06 -16.41 15.73
N ALA A 17 6.29 -15.95 15.45
CA ALA A 17 7.15 -16.57 14.45
C ALA A 17 7.67 -17.96 14.85
N THR A 18 7.71 -18.28 16.15
CA THR A 18 8.17 -19.59 16.67
C THR A 18 7.03 -20.59 16.85
N GLY A 19 5.78 -20.13 16.84
CA GLY A 19 4.58 -20.97 16.97
C GLY A 19 4.29 -21.73 15.67
N GLY A 20 4.76 -22.98 15.59
CA GLY A 20 4.36 -23.89 14.51
C GLY A 20 5.03 -23.60 13.17
N GLN A 21 6.34 -23.69 13.10
CA GLN A 21 7.03 -23.73 11.81
C GLN A 21 6.66 -25.02 11.08
N VAL A 22 5.87 -24.90 10.00
CA VAL A 22 5.69 -25.97 9.05
C VAL A 22 7.00 -26.11 8.29
N GLU A 23 7.67 -27.27 8.42
CA GLU A 23 8.80 -27.62 7.55
C GLU A 23 8.25 -27.85 6.13
N GLY A 24 8.75 -27.08 5.17
CA GLY A 24 8.37 -27.20 3.77
C GLY A 24 8.70 -25.95 2.95
N ASN A 25 8.51 -26.04 1.65
CA ASN A 25 8.65 -24.88 0.78
C ASN A 25 7.56 -23.86 1.09
N LYS A 26 7.97 -22.66 1.51
CA LYS A 26 7.09 -21.54 1.82
C LYS A 26 6.85 -20.63 0.61
N ASP A 27 7.38 -21.01 -0.55
CA ASP A 27 7.18 -20.25 -1.77
C ASP A 27 5.74 -20.42 -2.27
N VAL A 28 5.13 -19.33 -2.62
CA VAL A 28 3.81 -19.34 -3.25
C VAL A 28 3.98 -19.83 -4.68
N THR A 29 3.25 -20.89 -5.05
CA THR A 29 3.29 -21.40 -6.42
C THR A 29 2.75 -20.37 -7.42
N ASP A 30 3.15 -20.46 -8.68
CA ASP A 30 2.67 -19.55 -9.73
C ASP A 30 1.16 -19.72 -9.96
N GLU A 31 0.63 -20.93 -9.80
CA GLU A 31 -0.80 -21.19 -9.84
C GLU A 31 -1.55 -20.41 -8.75
N MET A 32 -1.05 -20.41 -7.52
CA MET A 32 -1.64 -19.65 -6.41
C MET A 32 -1.51 -18.13 -6.62
N LYS A 33 -0.40 -17.66 -7.17
CA LYS A 33 -0.22 -16.23 -7.53
C LYS A 33 -1.25 -15.80 -8.57
N ASN A 34 -1.45 -16.61 -9.61
CA ASN A 34 -2.41 -16.34 -10.67
C ASN A 34 -3.85 -16.38 -10.14
N LEU A 35 -4.18 -17.37 -9.31
CA LEU A 35 -5.50 -17.48 -8.68
C LEU A 35 -5.79 -16.25 -7.79
N ALA A 36 -4.81 -15.84 -6.98
CA ALA A 36 -4.95 -14.67 -6.12
C ALA A 36 -5.14 -13.39 -6.94
N ARG A 37 -4.41 -13.23 -8.06
CA ARG A 37 -4.56 -12.11 -8.99
C ARG A 37 -5.98 -12.09 -9.59
N THR A 38 -6.42 -13.19 -10.17
CA THR A 38 -7.77 -13.29 -10.77
C THR A 38 -8.86 -13.01 -9.74
N THR A 39 -8.72 -13.55 -8.53
CA THR A 39 -9.67 -13.29 -7.45
C THR A 39 -9.73 -11.80 -7.07
N ALA A 40 -8.58 -11.13 -7.03
CA ALA A 40 -8.52 -9.70 -6.75
C ALA A 40 -9.14 -8.88 -7.90
N GLU A 41 -8.87 -9.24 -9.16
CA GLU A 41 -9.44 -8.59 -10.34
C GLU A 41 -10.97 -8.73 -10.37
N GLU A 42 -11.50 -9.90 -10.08
CA GLU A 42 -12.95 -10.15 -9.99
C GLU A 42 -13.60 -9.45 -8.77
N GLY A 43 -12.82 -9.17 -7.72
CA GLY A 43 -13.28 -8.43 -6.54
C GLY A 43 -13.38 -6.91 -6.73
N VAL A 44 -12.82 -6.36 -7.81
CA VAL A 44 -12.85 -4.92 -8.07
C VAL A 44 -14.22 -4.53 -8.64
N VAL A 45 -14.87 -3.56 -8.00
CA VAL A 45 -16.16 -3.02 -8.44
C VAL A 45 -16.00 -1.60 -8.96
N MET A 46 -16.29 -1.41 -10.24
CA MET A 46 -16.32 -0.07 -10.85
C MET A 46 -17.68 0.58 -10.60
N LEU A 47 -17.73 1.55 -9.68
CA LEU A 47 -18.98 2.25 -9.34
C LEU A 47 -19.40 3.25 -10.41
N LYS A 48 -18.43 3.91 -11.06
CA LYS A 48 -18.66 4.92 -12.09
C LYS A 48 -17.44 5.05 -12.99
N ASN A 49 -17.65 5.25 -14.29
CA ASN A 49 -16.60 5.59 -15.23
C ASN A 49 -17.14 6.52 -16.32
N ASP A 50 -16.69 7.76 -16.30
CA ASP A 50 -17.01 8.78 -17.30
C ASP A 50 -15.88 8.94 -18.34
N GLY A 51 -15.20 7.85 -18.71
CA GLY A 51 -14.08 7.84 -19.66
C GLY A 51 -12.71 8.11 -19.02
N ALA A 52 -12.60 8.04 -17.69
CA ALA A 52 -11.29 8.10 -17.02
C ALA A 52 -10.48 6.81 -17.22
N LEU A 53 -11.14 5.69 -17.32
CA LEU A 53 -10.57 4.35 -17.59
C LEU A 53 -11.09 3.81 -18.93
N PRO A 54 -10.32 2.94 -19.61
CA PRO A 54 -8.97 2.51 -19.23
C PRO A 54 -7.91 3.62 -19.38
N LEU A 55 -6.78 3.45 -18.69
CA LEU A 55 -5.60 4.30 -18.92
C LEU A 55 -5.02 3.98 -20.29
N SER A 56 -4.49 4.99 -20.96
CA SER A 56 -3.77 4.84 -22.24
C SER A 56 -2.26 4.86 -22.01
N GLU A 57 -1.48 4.37 -22.97
CA GLU A 57 -0.02 4.41 -22.93
C GLU A 57 0.56 5.84 -22.88
N SER A 58 -0.23 6.83 -23.32
CA SER A 58 0.15 8.24 -23.30
C SER A 58 -0.15 8.92 -21.96
N ASP A 59 -0.98 8.29 -21.10
CA ASP A 59 -1.34 8.89 -19.83
C ASP A 59 -0.17 8.92 -18.85
N VAL A 60 -0.06 10.03 -18.13
CA VAL A 60 0.81 10.21 -16.98
C VAL A 60 -0.07 10.38 -15.76
N VAL A 61 0.15 9.59 -14.74
CA VAL A 61 -0.71 9.52 -13.56
C VAL A 61 -0.05 10.19 -12.36
N ALA A 62 -0.73 11.16 -11.76
CA ALA A 62 -0.39 11.69 -10.45
C ALA A 62 -1.13 10.87 -9.38
N VAL A 63 -0.40 10.21 -8.48
CA VAL A 63 -0.99 9.38 -7.42
C VAL A 63 -0.95 10.13 -6.09
N PHE A 64 -2.11 10.30 -5.49
CA PHE A 64 -2.31 10.98 -4.21
C PHE A 64 -2.80 10.00 -3.14
N GLY A 65 -2.49 10.28 -1.88
CA GLY A 65 -2.87 9.47 -0.73
C GLY A 65 -1.72 8.61 -0.21
N ARG A 66 -1.49 8.60 1.12
CA ARG A 66 -0.39 7.86 1.71
C ARG A 66 -0.46 6.36 1.46
N VAL A 67 -1.68 5.81 1.32
CA VAL A 67 -1.93 4.38 1.10
C VAL A 67 -1.26 3.86 -0.18
N GLN A 68 -0.92 4.72 -1.14
CA GLN A 68 -0.12 4.33 -2.31
C GLN A 68 1.20 3.64 -1.94
N ASN A 69 1.82 4.05 -0.82
CA ASN A 69 3.07 3.48 -0.29
C ASN A 69 2.79 2.51 0.87
N ASP A 70 1.91 2.92 1.79
CA ASP A 70 1.58 2.21 3.02
C ASP A 70 0.32 1.33 2.80
N TRP A 71 0.38 0.44 1.82
CA TRP A 71 -0.74 -0.41 1.41
C TRP A 71 -1.13 -1.41 2.50
N PHE A 72 -2.42 -1.52 2.77
CA PHE A 72 -2.95 -2.51 3.69
C PHE A 72 -3.12 -3.86 2.99
N TYR A 73 -2.24 -4.80 3.28
CA TYR A 73 -2.30 -6.16 2.69
C TYR A 73 -3.26 -7.08 3.41
N VAL A 74 -3.46 -6.82 4.69
CA VAL A 74 -4.35 -7.57 5.59
C VAL A 74 -4.96 -6.60 6.59
N GLY A 75 -6.13 -6.95 7.13
CA GLY A 75 -6.75 -6.20 8.21
C GLY A 75 -5.97 -6.37 9.52
N TYR A 76 -6.22 -5.49 10.45
CA TYR A 76 -5.73 -5.62 11.82
C TYR A 76 -6.53 -6.68 12.58
N GLY A 77 -5.87 -7.43 13.44
CA GLY A 77 -6.47 -8.49 14.24
C GLY A 77 -5.54 -9.69 14.39
N SER A 78 -6.02 -10.76 14.99
CA SER A 78 -5.24 -11.96 15.26
C SER A 78 -4.69 -12.65 14.00
N GLY A 79 -5.31 -12.44 12.84
CA GLY A 79 -4.87 -12.94 11.54
C GLY A 79 -4.08 -11.93 10.71
N GLY A 80 -3.86 -10.71 11.25
CA GLY A 80 -3.29 -9.61 10.49
C GLY A 80 -1.76 -9.55 10.45
N ASP A 81 -1.07 -10.26 11.34
CA ASP A 81 0.41 -10.26 11.37
C ASP A 81 0.99 -11.30 10.41
N VAL A 82 0.78 -11.07 9.14
CA VAL A 82 1.27 -11.94 8.06
C VAL A 82 2.60 -11.43 7.52
N LYS A 83 3.57 -12.34 7.37
CA LYS A 83 4.86 -12.07 6.71
C LYS A 83 4.84 -12.66 5.30
N PRO A 84 4.31 -11.94 4.31
CA PRO A 84 4.30 -12.43 2.94
C PRO A 84 5.72 -12.43 2.37
N PRO A 85 6.03 -13.30 1.40
CA PRO A 85 7.34 -13.36 0.74
C PRO A 85 7.65 -12.09 -0.05
N TYR A 86 6.63 -11.39 -0.54
CA TYR A 86 6.74 -10.09 -1.22
C TYR A 86 5.47 -9.27 -0.99
N LYS A 87 5.58 -7.98 -1.23
CA LYS A 87 4.49 -7.01 -1.14
C LYS A 87 4.46 -6.16 -2.39
N VAL A 88 3.25 -5.93 -2.91
CA VAL A 88 3.01 -5.04 -4.05
C VAL A 88 2.06 -3.95 -3.60
N ASN A 89 2.54 -2.71 -3.48
CA ASN A 89 1.70 -1.55 -3.25
C ASN A 89 1.18 -0.99 -4.59
N LEU A 90 0.34 0.04 -4.54
CA LEU A 90 -0.24 0.63 -5.75
C LEU A 90 0.84 1.12 -6.72
N ILE A 91 1.84 1.86 -6.22
CA ILE A 91 2.94 2.37 -7.05
C ILE A 91 3.64 1.24 -7.78
N LYS A 92 4.01 0.18 -7.04
CA LYS A 92 4.66 -0.99 -7.64
C LYS A 92 3.77 -1.73 -8.64
N GLY A 93 2.47 -1.79 -8.36
CA GLY A 93 1.50 -2.37 -9.30
C GLY A 93 1.43 -1.58 -10.61
N LEU A 94 1.32 -0.25 -10.54
CA LEU A 94 1.30 0.62 -11.71
C LEU A 94 2.61 0.53 -12.53
N GLU A 95 3.75 0.50 -11.85
CA GLU A 95 5.07 0.31 -12.50
C GLU A 95 5.17 -1.04 -13.23
N ASN A 96 4.69 -2.11 -12.61
CA ASN A 96 4.71 -3.45 -13.21
C ASN A 96 3.87 -3.52 -14.50
N GLU A 97 2.80 -2.74 -14.57
CA GLU A 97 1.93 -2.63 -15.76
C GLU A 97 2.42 -1.54 -16.74
N GLY A 98 3.58 -0.94 -16.50
CA GLY A 98 4.18 0.06 -17.40
C GLY A 98 3.48 1.41 -17.42
N VAL A 99 2.65 1.72 -16.41
CA VAL A 99 1.95 3.00 -16.30
C VAL A 99 2.96 4.10 -15.96
N LYS A 100 2.93 5.20 -16.69
CA LYS A 100 3.76 6.37 -16.41
C LYS A 100 3.22 7.13 -15.20
N ILE A 101 4.06 7.34 -14.21
CA ILE A 101 3.71 8.01 -12.95
C ILE A 101 4.45 9.36 -12.88
N ASP A 102 3.83 10.37 -12.25
CA ASP A 102 4.53 11.60 -11.86
C ASP A 102 5.60 11.30 -10.82
N GLU A 103 6.84 11.10 -11.25
CA GLU A 103 7.98 10.74 -10.41
C GLU A 103 8.29 11.80 -9.35
N THR A 104 7.96 13.06 -9.63
CA THR A 104 8.15 14.15 -8.65
C THR A 104 7.18 14.00 -7.48
N LEU A 105 5.90 13.79 -7.76
CA LEU A 105 4.90 13.58 -6.70
C LEU A 105 5.15 12.29 -5.94
N LYS A 106 5.47 11.20 -6.64
CA LYS A 106 5.86 9.92 -6.05
C LYS A 106 7.01 10.09 -5.06
N LYS A 107 8.05 10.86 -5.44
CA LYS A 107 9.19 11.15 -4.54
C LYS A 107 8.77 11.96 -3.32
N ILE A 108 7.92 12.97 -3.49
CA ILE A 108 7.41 13.79 -2.37
C ILE A 108 6.72 12.90 -1.35
N TYR A 109 5.83 11.98 -1.78
CA TYR A 109 5.15 11.04 -0.90
C TYR A 109 6.12 10.05 -0.24
N ALA A 110 7.07 9.51 -0.99
CA ALA A 110 8.07 8.59 -0.46
C ALA A 110 8.92 9.25 0.64
N ASP A 111 9.43 10.46 0.38
CA ASP A 111 10.25 11.22 1.34
C ASP A 111 9.43 11.60 2.60
N TRP A 112 8.14 11.88 2.43
CA TRP A 112 7.25 12.19 3.55
C TRP A 112 6.93 10.94 4.38
N SER A 113 6.60 9.80 3.75
CA SER A 113 6.28 8.54 4.43
C SER A 113 7.43 8.05 5.31
N VAL A 114 8.68 8.21 4.86
CA VAL A 114 9.87 7.84 5.67
C VAL A 114 9.94 8.63 6.97
N LYS A 115 9.53 9.90 6.96
CA LYS A 115 9.53 10.78 8.14
C LYS A 115 8.30 10.64 9.01
N ASN A 116 7.21 10.15 8.44
CA ASN A 116 5.91 10.05 9.07
C ASN A 116 5.44 8.60 9.10
N VAL A 117 6.27 7.72 9.66
CA VAL A 117 5.96 6.29 9.78
C VAL A 117 4.65 6.12 10.55
N PRO A 118 3.70 5.36 10.02
CA PRO A 118 2.43 5.14 10.69
C PRO A 118 2.64 4.48 12.06
N TYR A 119 1.83 4.88 13.04
CA TYR A 119 1.73 4.13 14.28
C TYR A 119 0.83 2.93 14.05
N GLU A 120 1.42 1.76 13.92
CA GLU A 120 0.69 0.51 13.67
C GLU A 120 -0.11 -0.01 14.88
N GLY A 121 -0.06 0.71 15.99
CA GLY A 121 -0.77 0.30 17.19
C GLY A 121 -0.02 -0.75 18.02
N PHE A 122 -0.78 -1.40 18.88
CA PHE A 122 -0.35 -2.50 19.71
C PHE A 122 -1.44 -3.55 19.71
N TRP A 123 -1.12 -4.79 19.98
CA TRP A 123 -2.07 -5.92 20.01
C TRP A 123 -3.36 -5.57 20.79
N GLY A 124 -4.50 -5.60 20.11
CA GLY A 124 -5.80 -5.18 20.62
C GLY A 124 -6.08 -3.66 20.60
N HIS A 125 -5.13 -2.83 20.21
CA HIS A 125 -5.23 -1.36 20.16
C HIS A 125 -4.68 -0.82 18.85
N TRP A 126 -5.30 -1.18 17.74
CA TRP A 126 -4.91 -0.71 16.41
C TRP A 126 -5.53 0.66 16.11
N PRO A 127 -4.82 1.52 15.36
CA PRO A 127 -5.37 2.81 14.97
C PRO A 127 -6.52 2.63 13.98
N PHE A 128 -7.48 3.56 14.01
CA PHE A 128 -8.58 3.56 13.04
C PHE A 128 -8.20 4.17 11.71
N HIS A 129 -7.16 4.98 11.66
CA HIS A 129 -6.66 5.65 10.47
C HIS A 129 -5.19 6.03 10.64
N PHE A 130 -4.55 6.36 9.54
CA PHE A 130 -3.24 7.02 9.51
C PHE A 130 -3.39 8.44 8.97
N ASP A 131 -2.60 9.36 9.52
CA ASP A 131 -2.60 10.75 9.06
C ASP A 131 -2.12 10.83 7.61
N GLU A 132 -2.85 11.59 6.81
CA GLU A 132 -2.47 11.88 5.43
C GLU A 132 -1.41 12.98 5.35
N MET A 133 -0.67 12.98 4.24
CA MET A 133 0.27 14.05 3.94
C MET A 133 -0.49 15.36 3.69
N PRO A 134 -0.19 16.46 4.41
CA PRO A 134 -0.78 17.75 4.10
C PRO A 134 -0.37 18.18 2.69
N LEU A 135 -1.34 18.46 1.84
CA LEU A 135 -1.13 18.93 0.47
C LEU A 135 -1.30 20.44 0.40
N SER A 136 -0.32 21.12 -0.18
CA SER A 136 -0.46 22.53 -0.54
C SER A 136 -0.98 22.65 -1.98
N ASP A 137 -1.67 23.76 -2.27
CA ASP A 137 -2.14 24.08 -3.63
C ASP A 137 -0.99 24.10 -4.65
N LYS A 138 0.22 24.47 -4.20
CA LYS A 138 1.42 24.44 -5.03
C LYS A 138 1.77 23.02 -5.46
N VAL A 139 1.79 22.05 -4.55
CA VAL A 139 2.11 20.65 -4.86
C VAL A 139 1.08 20.08 -5.83
N VAL A 140 -0.21 20.30 -5.56
CA VAL A 140 -1.31 19.85 -6.41
C VAL A 140 -1.24 20.49 -7.79
N GLY A 141 -1.06 21.82 -7.85
CA GLY A 141 -0.97 22.56 -9.11
C GLY A 141 0.23 22.16 -9.97
N GLU A 142 1.39 21.88 -9.36
CA GLU A 142 2.55 21.38 -10.10
C GLU A 142 2.34 19.94 -10.59
N ALA A 143 1.71 19.08 -9.81
CA ALA A 143 1.36 17.72 -10.26
C ALA A 143 0.38 17.77 -11.45
N ALA A 144 -0.63 18.64 -11.41
CA ALA A 144 -1.59 18.82 -12.51
C ALA A 144 -0.97 19.30 -13.83
N LYS A 145 0.21 19.95 -13.78
CA LYS A 145 0.97 20.33 -14.99
C LYS A 145 1.75 19.16 -15.60
N ARG A 146 2.12 18.16 -14.80
CA ARG A 146 2.95 17.03 -15.23
C ARG A 146 2.14 15.78 -15.58
N ALA A 147 0.92 15.67 -15.05
CA ALA A 147 0.05 14.52 -15.24
C ALA A 147 -1.30 14.93 -15.84
N ASN A 148 -1.88 14.07 -16.66
CA ASN A 148 -3.19 14.29 -17.26
C ASN A 148 -4.28 13.42 -16.60
N LYS A 149 -3.89 12.52 -15.70
CA LYS A 149 -4.78 11.70 -14.88
C LYS A 149 -4.35 11.78 -13.42
N ALA A 150 -5.32 11.64 -12.52
CA ALA A 150 -5.04 11.56 -11.09
C ALA A 150 -5.70 10.31 -10.51
N ILE A 151 -4.96 9.62 -9.65
CA ILE A 151 -5.50 8.56 -8.78
C ILE A 151 -5.45 9.08 -7.36
N VAL A 152 -6.59 9.10 -6.69
CA VAL A 152 -6.67 9.42 -5.25
C VAL A 152 -6.97 8.12 -4.51
N VAL A 153 -6.04 7.70 -3.69
CA VAL A 153 -6.13 6.45 -2.93
C VAL A 153 -6.59 6.75 -1.52
N ILE A 154 -7.70 6.17 -1.15
CA ILE A 154 -8.26 6.28 0.21
C ILE A 154 -8.23 4.89 0.82
N GLY A 155 -7.63 4.77 1.99
CA GLY A 155 -7.56 3.54 2.76
C GLY A 155 -7.87 3.79 4.23
N ARG A 156 -8.42 2.75 4.89
CA ARG A 156 -8.77 2.80 6.31
C ARG A 156 -8.31 1.52 7.02
#